data_c0e1e682ebeedcbc735c0c2cb059fc84
#
_entry.id   c0e1e682ebeedcbc735c0c2cb059fc84
#
_cell.length_a   1.000
_cell.length_b   1.000
_cell.length_c   1.000
_cell.angle_alpha   90.00
_cell.angle_beta   90.00
_cell.angle_gamma   90.00
#
_symmetry.space_group_name_H-M   'P 1'
#
loop_
_entity.id
_entity.type
_entity.pdbx_description
1 polymer ?
#
loop_
_entity_poly.entity_id
_entity_poly.type
_entity_poly.pdbx_seq_one_letter_code
_entity_poly.pdbx_strand_id
1 'polypeptide(L)'
;MIARPPLHPARADRPLRARALVAFLGAVLLTVGFAPLAPAQETPYFVAYSHHLEEPGNLEIETYSIYGTQQGHGDFIAPWMELEYGVTAWWTTEFYIDSQTTVGDSTVFTGTRWENRFRPLMHEHWINPVLYVEFENTTDADKTLKEVVGFDDQLDAAEPNSVANQSHTHEIETKLILSSDYKGWNFSENFISEKNLGHEPWEFGYALGISRPLRLAATPRPCNFCRENFILGAEAYGGLGTTDLLALSGTSHYVAPIAAWQMPSGVTLSVSPGFGLTDVSHRFLLRWGMSYEIGGFGRKLRSLF
;
A
#
# COMPACT_ATOMS: atom_id res chain seq x y z
N MET A 1 62.81 -18.22 14.35
CA MET A 1 61.67 -19.08 13.95
C MET A 1 60.59 -18.97 15.03
N ILE A 2 59.57 -18.17 14.78
CA ILE A 2 58.49 -17.98 15.73
C ILE A 2 57.22 -18.57 15.04
N ALA A 3 56.72 -19.66 15.61
CA ALA A 3 55.54 -20.37 15.09
C ALA A 3 54.28 -19.55 15.40
N ARG A 4 53.42 -19.33 14.39
CA ARG A 4 52.08 -18.75 14.55
C ARG A 4 51.07 -19.85 14.94
N PRO A 5 50.15 -19.57 15.86
CA PRO A 5 49.11 -20.53 16.21
C PRO A 5 48.01 -20.57 15.09
N PRO A 6 47.27 -21.69 14.94
CA PRO A 6 46.26 -21.88 13.93
C PRO A 6 44.99 -21.07 14.27
N LEU A 7 44.46 -20.40 13.26
CA LEU A 7 43.14 -19.73 13.31
C LEU A 7 42.03 -20.79 13.35
N HIS A 8 41.22 -20.75 14.39
CA HIS A 8 39.94 -21.50 14.43
C HIS A 8 38.91 -20.85 13.51
N PRO A 9 38.17 -21.64 12.72
CA PRO A 9 37.06 -21.10 11.94
C PRO A 9 35.90 -20.75 12.85
N ALA A 10 35.39 -19.52 12.73
CA ALA A 10 34.17 -19.07 13.41
C ALA A 10 32.99 -19.89 12.95
N ARG A 11 32.30 -20.52 13.89
CA ARG A 11 31.05 -21.25 13.68
C ARG A 11 29.94 -20.26 13.29
N ALA A 12 29.38 -20.44 12.11
CA ALA A 12 28.27 -19.65 11.60
C ALA A 12 26.95 -20.08 12.26
N ASP A 13 26.49 -19.32 13.26
CA ASP A 13 25.18 -19.50 13.90
C ASP A 13 24.08 -18.83 13.05
N ARG A 14 23.80 -19.38 11.86
CA ARG A 14 22.78 -18.86 10.94
C ARG A 14 21.42 -19.55 10.84
N PRO A 15 21.07 -20.65 11.53
CA PRO A 15 19.75 -21.23 11.33
C PRO A 15 18.66 -20.80 12.33
N LEU A 16 18.98 -20.15 13.46
CA LEU A 16 17.95 -19.82 14.46
C LEU A 16 17.03 -18.65 14.04
N ARG A 17 17.58 -17.63 13.40
CA ARG A 17 16.80 -16.43 13.03
C ARG A 17 15.78 -16.68 11.92
N ALA A 18 16.14 -17.49 10.92
CA ALA A 18 15.23 -17.88 9.86
C ALA A 18 14.07 -18.77 10.36
N ARG A 19 14.31 -19.63 11.34
CA ARG A 19 13.27 -20.47 11.94
C ARG A 19 12.31 -19.67 12.82
N ALA A 20 12.76 -18.62 13.49
CA ALA A 20 11.93 -17.72 14.29
C ALA A 20 11.01 -16.88 13.38
N LEU A 21 11.48 -16.40 12.24
CA LEU A 21 10.67 -15.64 11.29
C LEU A 21 9.58 -16.51 10.64
N VAL A 22 9.93 -17.73 10.24
CA VAL A 22 8.96 -18.69 9.68
C VAL A 22 7.94 -19.15 10.73
N ALA A 23 8.34 -19.29 12.01
CA ALA A 23 7.42 -19.63 13.10
C ALA A 23 6.48 -18.45 13.43
N PHE A 24 6.93 -17.20 13.33
CA PHE A 24 6.12 -16.02 13.54
C PHE A 24 5.09 -15.84 12.42
N LEU A 25 5.50 -15.98 11.16
CA LEU A 25 4.59 -15.98 10.00
C LEU A 25 3.58 -17.15 10.05
N GLY A 26 4.01 -18.32 10.51
CA GLY A 26 3.11 -19.48 10.70
C GLY A 26 2.12 -19.31 11.86
N ALA A 27 2.47 -18.56 12.92
CA ALA A 27 1.59 -18.30 14.05
C ALA A 27 0.48 -17.29 13.70
N VAL A 28 0.78 -16.29 12.86
CA VAL A 28 -0.20 -15.32 12.35
C VAL A 28 -1.23 -16.01 11.44
N LEU A 29 -0.84 -17.03 10.69
CA LEU A 29 -1.75 -17.81 9.83
C LEU A 29 -2.67 -18.78 10.59
N LEU A 30 -2.41 -19.07 11.87
CA LEU A 30 -3.16 -20.09 12.64
C LEU A 30 -4.23 -19.50 13.59
N THR A 31 -4.37 -18.16 13.69
CA THR A 31 -5.37 -17.53 14.57
C THR A 31 -6.69 -17.18 13.88
N VAL A 32 -6.95 -17.67 12.67
CA VAL A 32 -8.19 -17.41 11.92
C VAL A 32 -9.35 -18.20 12.54
N GLY A 33 -9.91 -17.67 13.61
CA GLY A 33 -11.14 -18.18 14.24
C GLY A 33 -12.37 -17.54 13.61
N PHE A 34 -13.26 -18.36 13.08
CA PHE A 34 -14.51 -18.06 12.40
C PHE A 34 -15.38 -17.03 13.11
N ALA A 35 -15.54 -15.84 12.54
CA ALA A 35 -16.68 -14.96 12.76
C ALA A 35 -17.39 -14.74 11.42
N PRO A 36 -18.73 -14.78 11.33
CA PRO A 36 -19.43 -14.40 10.12
C PRO A 36 -19.37 -12.86 10.02
N LEU A 37 -18.53 -12.36 9.16
CA LEU A 37 -18.45 -10.95 8.81
C LEU A 37 -19.33 -10.71 7.59
N ALA A 38 -20.16 -9.65 7.63
CA ALA A 38 -20.65 -9.03 6.41
C ALA A 38 -19.41 -8.34 5.81
N PRO A 39 -19.01 -8.62 4.58
CA PRO A 39 -17.87 -7.94 3.99
C PRO A 39 -18.20 -6.44 3.89
N ALA A 40 -17.43 -5.60 4.58
CA ALA A 40 -17.27 -4.22 4.16
C ALA A 40 -16.81 -4.29 2.70
N GLN A 41 -17.43 -3.53 1.83
CA GLN A 41 -17.11 -3.59 0.41
C GLN A 41 -15.92 -2.67 0.16
N GLU A 42 -14.74 -3.14 0.55
CA GLU A 42 -13.50 -2.45 0.24
C GLU A 42 -13.26 -2.40 -1.26
N THR A 43 -12.67 -1.30 -1.69
CA THR A 43 -12.26 -1.14 -3.08
C THR A 43 -10.90 -1.84 -3.28
N PRO A 44 -10.65 -2.45 -4.44
CA PRO A 44 -9.47 -3.27 -4.67
C PRO A 44 -8.21 -2.45 -5.02
N TYR A 45 -8.24 -1.13 -4.83
CA TYR A 45 -7.21 -0.22 -5.31
C TYR A 45 -5.90 -0.34 -4.53
N PHE A 46 -4.78 0.00 -5.17
CA PHE A 46 -3.46 0.06 -4.56
C PHE A 46 -2.93 1.49 -4.42
N VAL A 47 -3.40 2.42 -5.26
CA VAL A 47 -2.96 3.82 -5.29
C VAL A 47 -4.14 4.78 -5.11
N ALA A 48 -5.26 4.49 -5.77
CA ALA A 48 -6.47 5.28 -5.59
C ALA A 48 -7.18 4.88 -4.28
N TYR A 49 -7.77 5.84 -3.63
CA TYR A 49 -8.64 5.64 -2.46
C TYR A 49 -10.07 5.93 -2.81
N SER A 50 -11.01 5.25 -2.14
CA SER A 50 -12.43 5.54 -2.22
C SER A 50 -12.94 6.21 -0.94
N HIS A 51 -14.25 6.46 -0.89
CA HIS A 51 -14.91 7.01 0.30
C HIS A 51 -15.23 5.95 1.37
N HIS A 52 -14.93 4.68 1.10
CA HIS A 52 -15.11 3.62 2.09
C HIS A 52 -13.98 3.72 3.13
N LEU A 53 -14.37 3.78 4.40
CA LEU A 53 -13.49 3.78 5.56
C LEU A 53 -13.70 2.48 6.33
N GLU A 54 -12.69 2.08 7.08
CA GLU A 54 -12.80 0.93 7.97
C GLU A 54 -13.91 1.12 9.01
N GLU A 55 -14.65 0.04 9.30
CA GLU A 55 -15.78 0.07 10.23
C GLU A 55 -15.34 0.41 11.67
N PRO A 56 -16.13 1.21 12.41
CA PRO A 56 -15.75 1.64 13.76
C PRO A 56 -15.45 0.47 14.70
N GLY A 57 -14.21 0.44 15.19
CA GLY A 57 -13.73 -0.56 16.13
C GLY A 57 -13.22 -1.84 15.50
N ASN A 58 -13.16 -1.93 14.18
CA ASN A 58 -12.47 -2.98 13.47
C ASN A 58 -11.00 -2.64 13.27
N LEU A 59 -10.16 -3.64 13.09
CA LEU A 59 -8.76 -3.54 12.73
C LEU A 59 -8.52 -4.38 11.49
N GLU A 60 -8.03 -3.80 10.44
CA GLU A 60 -7.49 -4.52 9.30
C GLU A 60 -5.98 -4.63 9.39
N ILE A 61 -5.46 -5.78 9.04
CA ILE A 61 -4.02 -6.05 8.93
C ILE A 61 -3.75 -6.37 7.47
N GLU A 62 -2.90 -5.57 6.85
CA GLU A 62 -2.58 -5.69 5.45
C GLU A 62 -1.09 -5.93 5.24
N THR A 63 -0.77 -6.72 4.24
CA THR A 63 0.58 -6.95 3.77
C THR A 63 0.58 -6.87 2.26
N TYR A 64 1.30 -5.90 1.75
CA TYR A 64 1.42 -5.65 0.34
C TYR A 64 2.87 -5.69 -0.12
N SER A 65 3.06 -5.77 -1.40
CA SER A 65 4.37 -5.68 -2.01
C SER A 65 4.25 -5.18 -3.45
N ILE A 66 5.27 -4.48 -3.90
CA ILE A 66 5.45 -4.11 -5.28
C ILE A 66 6.77 -4.69 -5.80
N TYR A 67 6.74 -5.29 -6.99
CA TYR A 67 7.92 -5.56 -7.79
C TYR A 67 7.98 -4.54 -8.91
N GLY A 68 9.16 -3.98 -9.15
CA GLY A 68 9.38 -3.02 -10.22
C GLY A 68 10.66 -3.29 -10.99
N THR A 69 10.61 -3.01 -12.30
CA THR A 69 11.78 -3.07 -13.19
C THR A 69 12.45 -1.71 -13.27
N GLN A 70 13.77 -1.65 -13.14
CA GLN A 70 14.54 -0.42 -13.24
C GLN A 70 15.43 -0.44 -14.50
N GLN A 71 15.64 0.73 -15.12
CA GLN A 71 16.54 0.86 -16.25
C GLN A 71 17.99 0.96 -15.76
N GLY A 72 18.83 0.00 -16.17
CA GLY A 72 20.27 0.03 -15.85
C GLY A 72 20.63 -0.37 -14.43
N HIS A 73 19.66 -0.78 -13.62
CA HIS A 73 19.83 -1.21 -12.23
C HIS A 73 19.09 -2.52 -11.97
N GLY A 74 19.37 -3.13 -10.80
CA GLY A 74 18.65 -4.32 -10.36
C GLY A 74 17.16 -4.02 -10.13
N ASP A 75 16.29 -4.94 -10.50
CA ASP A 75 14.87 -4.88 -10.16
C ASP A 75 14.69 -4.80 -8.64
N PHE A 76 13.55 -4.28 -8.19
CA PHE A 76 13.28 -4.14 -6.77
C PHE A 76 11.98 -4.84 -6.34
N ILE A 77 11.91 -5.15 -5.06
CA ILE A 77 10.69 -5.56 -4.35
C ILE A 77 10.60 -4.67 -3.11
N ALA A 78 9.49 -3.92 -2.97
CA ALA A 78 9.21 -3.11 -1.79
C ALA A 78 7.98 -3.67 -1.06
N PRO A 79 8.17 -4.50 -0.04
CA PRO A 79 7.09 -4.95 0.83
C PRO A 79 6.79 -3.93 1.91
N TRP A 80 5.49 -3.80 2.25
CA TRP A 80 5.03 -3.01 3.38
C TRP A 80 3.92 -3.73 4.15
N MET A 81 3.72 -3.31 5.39
CA MET A 81 2.64 -3.77 6.25
C MET A 81 1.84 -2.56 6.73
N GLU A 82 0.53 -2.69 6.72
CA GLU A 82 -0.43 -1.68 7.17
C GLU A 82 -1.25 -2.22 8.33
N LEU A 83 -1.58 -1.32 9.26
CA LEU A 83 -2.52 -1.54 10.34
C LEU A 83 -3.58 -0.45 10.27
N GLU A 84 -4.73 -0.75 9.69
CA GLU A 84 -5.85 0.17 9.56
C GLU A 84 -6.83 -0.02 10.71
N TYR A 85 -7.24 1.07 11.38
CA TYR A 85 -8.19 1.03 12.48
C TYR A 85 -9.32 2.03 12.29
N GLY A 86 -10.56 1.53 12.25
CA GLY A 86 -11.75 2.36 12.26
C GLY A 86 -11.98 3.00 13.64
N VAL A 87 -11.62 4.27 13.78
CA VAL A 87 -11.79 5.01 15.06
C VAL A 87 -13.25 5.39 15.26
N THR A 88 -13.88 5.94 14.23
CA THR A 88 -15.30 6.32 14.19
C THR A 88 -15.84 6.11 12.77
N ALA A 89 -17.14 6.27 12.56
CA ALA A 89 -17.74 6.16 11.22
C ALA A 89 -17.27 7.25 10.23
N TRP A 90 -16.51 8.23 10.67
CA TRP A 90 -16.00 9.34 9.85
C TRP A 90 -14.48 9.52 9.93
N TRP A 91 -13.78 8.67 10.68
CA TRP A 91 -12.34 8.73 10.86
C TRP A 91 -11.73 7.33 10.94
N THR A 92 -10.79 7.07 10.06
CA THR A 92 -9.90 5.91 10.03
C THR A 92 -8.46 6.37 10.18
N THR A 93 -7.64 5.61 10.89
CA THR A 93 -6.21 5.86 11.04
C THR A 93 -5.43 4.61 10.66
N GLU A 94 -4.30 4.80 9.98
CA GLU A 94 -3.46 3.72 9.48
C GLU A 94 -2.00 3.96 9.84
N PHE A 95 -1.27 2.89 10.07
CA PHE A 95 0.15 2.92 10.34
C PHE A 95 0.89 1.93 9.45
N TYR A 96 1.95 2.41 8.81
CA TYR A 96 2.73 1.65 7.82
C TYR A 96 4.15 1.38 8.29
N ILE A 97 4.68 0.25 7.85
CA ILE A 97 6.07 -0.15 8.00
C ILE A 97 6.57 -0.57 6.62
N ASP A 98 7.53 0.18 6.07
CA ASP A 98 8.02 0.06 4.72
C ASP A 98 9.42 -0.54 4.66
N SER A 99 9.68 -1.32 3.63
CA SER A 99 11.01 -1.89 3.38
C SER A 99 11.26 -2.10 1.89
N GLN A 100 12.51 -2.21 1.53
CA GLN A 100 12.99 -2.29 0.16
C GLN A 100 14.07 -3.36 0.02
N THR A 101 13.97 -4.15 -1.05
CA THR A 101 15.02 -5.07 -1.51
C THR A 101 15.34 -4.75 -2.97
N THR A 102 16.58 -4.45 -3.28
CA THR A 102 17.06 -4.29 -4.66
C THR A 102 17.89 -5.53 -5.04
N VAL A 103 17.58 -6.13 -6.19
CA VAL A 103 18.27 -7.32 -6.68
C VAL A 103 19.74 -7.00 -6.97
N GLY A 104 20.62 -7.77 -6.36
CA GLY A 104 22.09 -7.56 -6.50
C GLY A 104 22.66 -6.51 -5.56
N ASP A 105 21.85 -5.91 -4.68
CA ASP A 105 22.30 -4.96 -3.66
C ASP A 105 21.94 -5.48 -2.26
N SER A 106 20.91 -4.93 -1.59
CA SER A 106 20.62 -5.19 -0.18
C SER A 106 19.12 -5.09 0.10
N THR A 107 18.74 -5.48 1.32
CA THR A 107 17.41 -5.23 1.90
C THR A 107 17.56 -4.24 3.03
N VAL A 108 16.76 -3.18 3.00
CA VAL A 108 16.74 -2.10 4.00
C VAL A 108 15.32 -1.83 4.49
N PHE A 109 15.20 -1.36 5.72
CA PHE A 109 14.00 -0.72 6.22
C PHE A 109 13.99 0.71 5.66
N THR A 110 12.88 1.13 5.05
CA THR A 110 12.81 2.42 4.37
C THR A 110 12.03 3.46 5.15
N GLY A 111 11.08 3.07 5.99
CA GLY A 111 10.37 4.06 6.77
C GLY A 111 9.10 3.61 7.44
N THR A 112 8.40 4.61 7.96
CA THR A 112 7.07 4.49 8.55
C THR A 112 6.21 5.65 8.08
N ARG A 113 4.89 5.39 7.97
CA ARG A 113 3.91 6.39 7.59
C ARG A 113 2.76 6.35 8.58
N TRP A 114 2.10 7.48 8.77
CA TRP A 114 0.91 7.59 9.62
C TRP A 114 -0.17 8.37 8.88
N GLU A 115 -1.16 7.64 8.42
CA GLU A 115 -2.27 8.12 7.62
C GLU A 115 -3.53 8.34 8.47
N ASN A 116 -4.32 9.33 8.07
CA ASN A 116 -5.64 9.60 8.65
C ASN A 116 -6.62 10.01 7.53
N ARG A 117 -7.76 9.34 7.47
CA ARG A 117 -8.83 9.63 6.53
C ARG A 117 -10.08 10.13 7.25
N PHE A 118 -10.66 11.19 6.75
CA PHE A 118 -11.84 11.84 7.35
C PHE A 118 -12.94 11.98 6.31
N ARG A 119 -14.09 11.35 6.58
CA ARG A 119 -15.30 11.43 5.74
C ARG A 119 -16.27 12.44 6.31
N PRO A 120 -16.43 13.64 5.73
CA PRO A 120 -17.30 14.69 6.28
C PRO A 120 -18.80 14.40 6.08
N LEU A 121 -19.17 13.56 5.09
CA LEU A 121 -20.56 13.21 4.80
C LEU A 121 -20.88 11.82 5.35
N MET A 122 -21.83 11.75 6.27
CA MET A 122 -22.22 10.49 6.95
C MET A 122 -23.20 9.63 6.18
N HIS A 123 -23.74 10.13 5.08
CA HIS A 123 -24.67 9.43 4.20
C HIS A 123 -24.09 9.41 2.78
N GLU A 124 -24.47 8.39 2.03
CA GLU A 124 -24.12 8.28 0.61
C GLU A 124 -24.72 9.42 -0.21
N HIS A 125 -23.86 10.02 -1.03
CA HIS A 125 -24.19 11.06 -2.00
C HIS A 125 -23.69 10.65 -3.38
N TRP A 126 -24.03 11.42 -4.41
CA TRP A 126 -23.51 11.20 -5.76
C TRP A 126 -21.99 11.34 -5.81
N ILE A 127 -21.42 12.24 -5.04
CA ILE A 127 -19.99 12.37 -4.81
C ILE A 127 -19.77 12.39 -3.30
N ASN A 128 -18.88 11.51 -2.82
CA ASN A 128 -18.55 11.35 -1.42
C ASN A 128 -17.10 11.79 -1.22
N PRO A 129 -16.87 13.01 -0.68
CA PRO A 129 -15.52 13.49 -0.40
C PRO A 129 -14.93 12.80 0.83
N VAL A 130 -13.63 12.53 0.78
CA VAL A 130 -12.79 12.17 1.93
C VAL A 130 -11.57 13.06 1.93
N LEU A 131 -11.20 13.56 3.10
CA LEU A 131 -9.97 14.28 3.33
C LEU A 131 -8.94 13.31 3.91
N TYR A 132 -7.77 13.29 3.33
CA TYR A 132 -6.66 12.44 3.69
C TYR A 132 -5.47 13.31 4.11
N VAL A 133 -4.78 12.89 5.15
CA VAL A 133 -3.50 13.45 5.57
C VAL A 133 -2.60 12.31 6.05
N GLU A 134 -1.37 12.29 5.56
CA GLU A 134 -0.33 11.36 5.95
C GLU A 134 0.92 12.11 6.39
N PHE A 135 1.61 11.57 7.37
CA PHE A 135 2.94 11.98 7.79
C PHE A 135 3.90 10.85 7.50
N GLU A 136 4.90 11.15 6.71
CA GLU A 136 5.89 10.20 6.25
C GLU A 136 7.24 10.49 6.88
N ASN A 137 7.91 9.41 7.29
CA ASN A 137 9.29 9.41 7.70
C ASN A 137 9.98 8.26 6.97
N THR A 138 10.47 8.55 5.80
CA THR A 138 11.01 7.57 4.85
C THR A 138 12.46 7.89 4.52
N THR A 139 13.09 7.04 3.74
CA THR A 139 14.43 7.27 3.18
C THR A 139 14.33 7.29 1.67
N ASP A 140 15.31 7.88 0.99
CA ASP A 140 15.36 7.92 -0.49
C ASP A 140 15.48 6.52 -1.12
N ALA A 141 15.64 5.48 -0.30
CA ALA A 141 15.57 4.08 -0.75
C ALA A 141 14.14 3.57 -0.92
N ASP A 142 13.11 4.31 -0.46
CA ASP A 142 11.72 3.86 -0.56
C ASP A 142 11.26 3.78 -2.03
N LYS A 143 10.60 2.68 -2.37
CA LYS A 143 10.03 2.42 -3.71
C LYS A 143 8.67 1.74 -3.61
N THR A 144 7.93 2.03 -2.56
CA THR A 144 6.57 1.50 -2.42
C THR A 144 5.64 2.06 -3.49
N LEU A 145 5.93 3.26 -3.99
CA LEU A 145 5.16 3.96 -5.03
C LEU A 145 3.65 3.97 -4.69
N LYS A 146 3.33 4.20 -3.42
CA LYS A 146 1.95 4.31 -2.96
C LYS A 146 1.26 5.53 -3.59
N GLU A 147 2.01 6.57 -3.82
CA GLU A 147 1.69 7.75 -4.61
C GLU A 147 2.72 7.96 -5.72
N VAL A 148 2.36 8.74 -6.71
CA VAL A 148 3.26 9.24 -7.75
C VAL A 148 2.98 10.72 -7.92
N VAL A 149 3.92 11.55 -7.49
CA VAL A 149 3.79 13.00 -7.46
C VAL A 149 4.99 13.67 -8.15
N GLY A 150 4.94 14.95 -8.33
CA GLY A 150 6.07 15.76 -8.80
C GLY A 150 6.66 15.29 -10.14
N PHE A 151 7.96 15.30 -10.18
CA PHE A 151 8.80 14.84 -11.28
C PHE A 151 9.58 13.59 -10.91
N ASP A 152 9.01 12.71 -10.12
CA ASP A 152 9.63 11.44 -9.73
C ASP A 152 10.18 10.72 -10.94
N ASP A 153 11.48 10.47 -10.90
CA ASP A 153 12.24 9.95 -12.02
C ASP A 153 12.87 8.59 -11.63
N GLN A 154 12.85 7.65 -12.56
CA GLN A 154 13.57 6.39 -12.41
C GLN A 154 15.08 6.56 -12.22
N LEU A 155 15.65 7.68 -12.66
CA LEU A 155 17.08 7.95 -12.55
C LEU A 155 17.50 8.17 -11.10
N ASP A 156 16.63 8.72 -10.26
CA ASP A 156 16.89 8.92 -8.82
C ASP A 156 16.89 7.60 -8.07
N ALA A 157 16.22 6.59 -8.60
CA ALA A 157 16.22 5.22 -8.08
C ALA A 157 17.56 4.46 -8.30
N ALA A 158 18.57 5.10 -8.86
CA ALA A 158 19.82 4.48 -9.31
C ALA A 158 20.84 4.27 -8.21
N GLU A 159 20.68 4.89 -7.05
CA GLU A 159 21.65 4.79 -5.97
C GLU A 159 21.58 3.42 -5.26
N PRO A 160 22.74 2.90 -4.80
CA PRO A 160 22.74 1.73 -3.93
C PRO A 160 21.91 1.98 -2.67
N ASN A 161 21.15 0.98 -2.22
CA ASN A 161 20.33 1.09 -1.01
C ASN A 161 21.13 1.57 0.22
N SER A 162 22.41 1.23 0.31
CA SER A 162 23.29 1.67 1.41
C SER A 162 23.58 3.18 1.41
N VAL A 163 23.40 3.86 0.27
CA VAL A 163 23.55 5.31 0.13
C VAL A 163 22.19 5.97 0.32
N ALA A 164 21.22 5.58 -0.48
CA ALA A 164 19.85 6.11 -0.44
C ALA A 164 19.22 5.99 0.96
N ASN A 165 19.49 4.92 1.69
CA ASN A 165 18.97 4.70 3.05
C ASN A 165 19.61 5.60 4.13
N GLN A 166 20.60 6.43 3.79
CA GLN A 166 21.19 7.40 4.72
C GLN A 166 20.51 8.77 4.67
N SER A 167 19.83 9.07 3.60
CA SER A 167 19.03 10.28 3.45
C SER A 167 17.62 10.01 4.00
N HIS A 168 17.17 10.86 4.90
CA HIS A 168 15.83 10.77 5.49
C HIS A 168 14.99 11.95 5.05
N THR A 169 13.80 11.66 4.58
CA THR A 169 12.79 12.64 4.24
C THR A 169 11.66 12.64 5.27
N HIS A 170 11.09 13.80 5.49
CA HIS A 170 9.89 13.99 6.31
C HIS A 170 8.88 14.74 5.45
N GLU A 171 7.78 14.07 5.16
CA GLU A 171 6.81 14.57 4.22
C GLU A 171 5.42 14.63 4.82
N ILE A 172 4.61 15.53 4.30
CA ILE A 172 3.19 15.60 4.57
C ILE A 172 2.50 15.44 3.24
N GLU A 173 1.78 14.35 3.10
CA GLU A 173 0.89 14.15 1.97
C GLU A 173 -0.54 14.50 2.35
N THR A 174 -1.27 15.09 1.40
CA THR A 174 -2.71 15.34 1.52
C THR A 174 -3.41 14.91 0.23
N LYS A 175 -4.56 14.21 0.37
CA LYS A 175 -5.41 13.86 -0.75
C LYS A 175 -6.82 14.42 -0.56
N LEU A 176 -7.38 14.98 -1.62
CA LEU A 176 -8.82 15.14 -1.76
C LEU A 176 -9.33 13.96 -2.57
N ILE A 177 -10.02 13.06 -1.91
CA ILE A 177 -10.62 11.87 -2.51
C ILE A 177 -12.07 12.19 -2.83
N LEU A 178 -12.46 12.00 -4.08
CA LEU A 178 -13.84 12.09 -4.55
C LEU A 178 -14.24 10.73 -5.09
N SER A 179 -15.34 10.18 -4.58
CA SER A 179 -15.71 8.83 -4.95
C SER A 179 -17.24 8.68 -5.06
N SER A 180 -17.68 7.78 -5.92
CA SER A 180 -19.09 7.53 -6.23
C SER A 180 -19.34 6.06 -6.45
N ASP A 181 -20.43 5.55 -5.89
CA ASP A 181 -20.94 4.22 -6.19
C ASP A 181 -22.20 4.31 -7.07
N TYR A 182 -22.14 3.70 -8.25
CA TYR A 182 -23.27 3.69 -9.15
C TYR A 182 -23.47 2.32 -9.81
N LYS A 183 -24.58 1.69 -9.52
CA LYS A 183 -24.98 0.37 -10.07
C LYS A 183 -23.88 -0.70 -9.91
N GLY A 184 -23.21 -0.66 -8.75
CA GLY A 184 -22.12 -1.57 -8.39
C GLY A 184 -20.77 -1.25 -9.02
N TRP A 185 -20.65 -0.17 -9.77
CA TRP A 185 -19.40 0.44 -10.12
C TRP A 185 -18.98 1.41 -9.04
N ASN A 186 -17.74 1.34 -8.62
CA ASN A 186 -17.08 2.39 -7.88
C ASN A 186 -16.22 3.22 -8.84
N PHE A 187 -16.28 4.54 -8.70
CA PHE A 187 -15.43 5.51 -9.37
C PHE A 187 -14.75 6.33 -8.31
N SER A 188 -13.46 6.47 -8.40
CA SER A 188 -12.64 7.24 -7.45
C SER A 188 -11.69 8.16 -8.17
N GLU A 189 -11.59 9.39 -7.70
CA GLU A 189 -10.70 10.44 -8.20
C GLU A 189 -9.96 11.03 -7.01
N ASN A 190 -8.65 10.94 -6.99
CA ASN A 190 -7.80 11.47 -5.93
C ASN A 190 -6.91 12.57 -6.49
N PHE A 191 -6.94 13.73 -5.85
CA PHE A 191 -5.99 14.82 -6.08
C PHE A 191 -4.98 14.79 -4.95
N ILE A 192 -3.72 14.58 -5.30
CA ILE A 192 -2.63 14.36 -4.36
C ILE A 192 -1.78 15.62 -4.32
N SER A 193 -1.39 16.04 -3.13
CA SER A 193 -0.36 17.05 -2.94
C SER A 193 0.54 16.66 -1.78
N GLU A 194 1.83 16.70 -2.02
CA GLU A 194 2.87 16.30 -1.10
C GLU A 194 3.84 17.45 -0.87
N LYS A 195 4.39 17.49 0.32
CA LYS A 195 5.35 18.50 0.76
C LYS A 195 6.43 17.87 1.61
N ASN A 196 7.62 17.79 1.06
CA ASN A 196 8.81 17.58 1.84
C ASN A 196 8.99 18.78 2.80
N LEU A 197 9.15 18.51 4.09
CA LEU A 197 9.29 19.55 5.13
C LEU A 197 10.64 20.31 5.07
N GLY A 198 11.52 19.94 4.13
CA GLY A 198 12.70 20.71 3.76
C GLY A 198 12.34 21.96 2.93
N HIS A 199 13.18 22.26 1.95
CA HIS A 199 13.04 23.46 1.10
C HIS A 199 12.47 23.20 -0.29
N GLU A 200 12.01 21.98 -0.55
CA GLU A 200 11.48 21.56 -1.84
C GLU A 200 10.10 22.18 -2.13
N PRO A 201 9.70 22.35 -3.40
CA PRO A 201 8.37 22.84 -3.74
C PRO A 201 7.29 21.83 -3.34
N TRP A 202 6.01 22.22 -3.36
CA TRP A 202 4.89 21.28 -3.30
C TRP A 202 4.88 20.46 -4.58
N GLU A 203 4.65 19.18 -4.44
CA GLU A 203 4.47 18.22 -5.50
C GLU A 203 3.01 17.84 -5.67
N PHE A 204 2.60 17.55 -6.89
CA PHE A 204 1.22 17.22 -7.20
C PHE A 204 1.12 15.95 -8.00
N GLY A 205 0.05 15.21 -7.74
CA GLY A 205 -0.28 13.98 -8.43
C GLY A 205 -1.78 13.72 -8.51
N TYR A 206 -2.12 12.63 -9.17
CA TYR A 206 -3.49 12.15 -9.26
C TYR A 206 -3.53 10.63 -9.24
N ALA A 207 -4.65 10.08 -8.76
CA ALA A 207 -5.00 8.68 -8.95
C ALA A 207 -6.49 8.56 -9.29
N LEU A 208 -6.79 7.79 -10.31
CA LEU A 208 -8.14 7.49 -10.79
C LEU A 208 -8.38 6.00 -10.65
N GLY A 209 -9.53 5.61 -10.09
CA GLY A 209 -9.91 4.22 -9.90
C GLY A 209 -11.30 3.93 -10.47
N ILE A 210 -11.46 2.77 -11.08
CA ILE A 210 -12.75 2.19 -11.44
C ILE A 210 -12.76 0.72 -11.08
N SER A 211 -13.81 0.25 -10.39
CA SER A 211 -13.93 -1.16 -10.04
C SER A 211 -15.37 -1.63 -9.98
N ARG A 212 -15.55 -2.96 -10.05
CA ARG A 212 -16.84 -3.59 -9.91
C ARG A 212 -16.71 -5.05 -9.50
N PRO A 213 -17.55 -5.57 -8.58
CA PRO A 213 -17.69 -7.00 -8.37
C PRO A 213 -18.29 -7.69 -9.61
N LEU A 214 -17.85 -8.91 -9.90
CA LEU A 214 -18.35 -9.68 -11.05
C LEU A 214 -19.85 -10.00 -10.93
N ARG A 215 -20.40 -9.96 -9.73
CA ARG A 215 -21.82 -10.11 -9.45
C ARG A 215 -22.21 -9.26 -8.24
N LEU A 216 -23.34 -8.55 -8.34
CA LEU A 216 -23.84 -7.70 -7.26
C LEU A 216 -24.73 -8.45 -6.26
N ALA A 217 -25.39 -9.53 -6.70
CA ALA A 217 -26.30 -10.26 -5.84
C ALA A 217 -25.54 -11.38 -5.11
N ALA A 218 -25.60 -11.38 -3.79
CA ALA A 218 -25.04 -12.44 -2.97
C ALA A 218 -25.69 -13.80 -3.32
N THR A 219 -24.89 -14.84 -3.29
CA THR A 219 -25.38 -16.21 -3.46
C THR A 219 -26.00 -16.68 -2.11
N PRO A 220 -27.15 -17.41 -2.14
CA PRO A 220 -27.82 -17.84 -0.92
C PRO A 220 -26.97 -18.72 0.01
N ARG A 221 -25.91 -19.33 -0.54
CA ARG A 221 -24.93 -20.11 0.22
C ARG A 221 -23.55 -19.54 -0.04
N PRO A 222 -22.87 -19.01 0.98
CA PRO A 222 -21.50 -18.51 0.83
C PRO A 222 -20.58 -19.56 0.23
N CYS A 223 -19.77 -19.19 -0.72
CA CYS A 223 -18.73 -20.04 -1.31
C CYS A 223 -17.49 -19.20 -1.60
N ASN A 224 -16.30 -19.80 -1.46
CA ASN A 224 -15.04 -19.08 -1.66
C ASN A 224 -14.87 -18.59 -3.11
N PHE A 225 -15.34 -19.33 -4.10
CA PHE A 225 -15.21 -19.03 -5.52
C PHE A 225 -16.52 -18.52 -6.16
N CYS A 226 -17.41 -17.93 -5.37
CA CYS A 226 -18.59 -17.27 -5.90
C CYS A 226 -18.17 -15.99 -6.65
N ARG A 227 -18.90 -15.65 -7.72
CA ARG A 227 -18.58 -14.49 -8.56
C ARG A 227 -18.64 -13.15 -7.83
N GLU A 228 -19.50 -13.03 -6.85
CA GLU A 228 -19.61 -11.86 -5.98
C GLU A 228 -18.34 -11.57 -5.17
N ASN A 229 -17.48 -12.57 -4.97
CA ASN A 229 -16.24 -12.46 -4.23
C ASN A 229 -15.09 -11.93 -5.09
N PHE A 230 -15.27 -11.80 -6.41
CA PHE A 230 -14.24 -11.29 -7.30
C PHE A 230 -14.59 -9.88 -7.74
N ILE A 231 -13.64 -8.96 -7.56
CA ILE A 231 -13.73 -7.58 -8.01
C ILE A 231 -12.69 -7.39 -9.11
N LEU A 232 -13.10 -6.78 -10.21
CA LEU A 232 -12.21 -6.33 -11.27
C LEU A 232 -12.23 -4.81 -11.34
N GLY A 233 -11.08 -4.24 -11.64
CA GLY A 233 -10.93 -2.80 -11.75
C GLY A 233 -9.72 -2.39 -12.56
N ALA A 234 -9.48 -1.11 -12.58
CA ALA A 234 -8.26 -0.51 -13.11
C ALA A 234 -7.99 0.81 -12.39
N GLU A 235 -6.71 1.17 -12.32
CA GLU A 235 -6.24 2.47 -11.88
C GLU A 235 -5.46 3.16 -12.99
N ALA A 236 -5.46 4.50 -12.96
CA ALA A 236 -4.53 5.33 -13.70
C ALA A 236 -4.02 6.42 -12.77
N TYR A 237 -2.71 6.56 -12.63
CA TYR A 237 -2.10 7.50 -11.70
C TYR A 237 -0.80 8.07 -12.24
N GLY A 238 -0.37 9.22 -11.68
CA GLY A 238 0.86 9.86 -12.10
C GLY A 238 1.06 11.26 -11.54
N GLY A 239 2.25 11.78 -11.74
CA GLY A 239 2.67 13.10 -11.31
C GLY A 239 2.09 14.22 -12.18
N LEU A 240 1.88 15.37 -11.57
CA LEU A 240 1.44 16.62 -12.22
C LEU A 240 2.49 17.74 -12.16
N GLY A 241 3.70 17.42 -11.69
CA GLY A 241 4.77 18.39 -11.45
C GLY A 241 4.64 19.09 -10.10
N THR A 242 5.25 20.26 -9.99
CA THR A 242 5.41 21.00 -8.74
C THR A 242 4.74 22.37 -8.78
N THR A 243 4.75 23.11 -7.65
CA THR A 243 4.33 24.53 -7.64
C THR A 243 5.15 25.40 -8.58
N ASP A 244 6.38 25.04 -8.87
CA ASP A 244 7.26 25.80 -9.75
C ASP A 244 6.97 25.52 -11.23
N LEU A 245 6.57 24.30 -11.56
CA LEU A 245 6.25 23.86 -12.91
C LEU A 245 5.19 22.73 -12.88
N LEU A 246 3.97 23.07 -13.26
CA LEU A 246 2.93 22.05 -13.51
C LEU A 246 3.11 21.49 -14.92
N ALA A 247 3.27 20.18 -15.05
CA ALA A 247 3.44 19.50 -16.33
C ALA A 247 2.98 18.04 -16.28
N LEU A 248 2.53 17.53 -17.43
CA LEU A 248 2.29 16.09 -17.65
C LEU A 248 3.44 15.42 -18.39
N SER A 249 4.37 16.20 -18.96
CA SER A 249 5.55 15.70 -19.63
C SER A 249 6.74 15.71 -18.68
N GLY A 250 7.51 14.63 -18.67
CA GLY A 250 8.63 14.46 -17.74
C GLY A 250 8.20 13.94 -16.35
N THR A 251 6.92 13.67 -16.17
CA THR A 251 6.36 13.02 -14.98
C THR A 251 6.02 11.56 -15.26
N SER A 252 6.05 10.72 -14.23
CA SER A 252 5.70 9.30 -14.32
C SER A 252 4.19 9.12 -14.38
N HIS A 253 3.72 8.25 -15.28
CA HIS A 253 2.31 7.90 -15.43
C HIS A 253 2.15 6.40 -15.63
N TYR A 254 1.09 5.83 -15.06
CA TYR A 254 0.83 4.40 -15.08
C TYR A 254 -0.63 4.10 -15.36
N VAL A 255 -0.88 2.91 -15.93
CA VAL A 255 -2.18 2.27 -15.98
C VAL A 255 -2.04 0.85 -15.43
N ALA A 256 -2.97 0.45 -14.56
CA ALA A 256 -2.88 -0.79 -13.81
C ALA A 256 -4.25 -1.47 -13.70
N PRO A 257 -4.52 -2.56 -14.45
CA PRO A 257 -5.70 -3.39 -14.19
C PRO A 257 -5.56 -4.10 -12.85
N ILE A 258 -6.70 -4.32 -12.16
CA ILE A 258 -6.75 -4.90 -10.82
C ILE A 258 -7.68 -6.09 -10.80
N ALA A 259 -7.32 -7.11 -10.06
CA ALA A 259 -8.20 -8.19 -9.64
C ALA A 259 -8.06 -8.40 -8.13
N ALA A 260 -9.20 -8.47 -7.43
CA ALA A 260 -9.25 -8.82 -6.02
C ALA A 260 -10.20 -10.00 -5.79
N TRP A 261 -9.88 -10.82 -4.81
CA TRP A 261 -10.66 -11.95 -4.36
C TRP A 261 -10.92 -11.83 -2.86
N GLN A 262 -12.14 -11.43 -2.53
CA GLN A 262 -12.63 -11.30 -1.16
C GLN A 262 -13.25 -12.61 -0.70
N MET A 263 -12.64 -13.27 0.26
CA MET A 263 -13.14 -14.54 0.76
C MET A 263 -14.16 -14.35 1.89
N PRO A 264 -15.16 -15.22 2.02
CA PRO A 264 -16.09 -15.16 3.15
C PRO A 264 -15.45 -15.31 4.54
N SER A 265 -14.16 -15.66 4.59
CA SER A 265 -13.35 -15.71 5.81
C SER A 265 -12.85 -14.35 6.28
N GLY A 266 -13.06 -13.27 5.54
CA GLY A 266 -12.51 -11.93 5.80
C GLY A 266 -11.09 -11.74 5.23
N VAL A 267 -10.57 -12.69 4.47
CA VAL A 267 -9.29 -12.54 3.77
C VAL A 267 -9.55 -11.99 2.38
N THR A 268 -8.85 -10.93 1.99
CA THR A 268 -8.81 -10.41 0.62
C THR A 268 -7.42 -10.62 0.02
N LEU A 269 -7.37 -11.09 -1.21
CA LEU A 269 -6.15 -11.17 -2.03
C LEU A 269 -6.30 -10.25 -3.22
N SER A 270 -5.31 -9.41 -3.46
CA SER A 270 -5.31 -8.43 -4.56
C SER A 270 -4.05 -8.55 -5.41
N VAL A 271 -4.20 -8.29 -6.71
CA VAL A 271 -3.08 -8.25 -7.66
C VAL A 271 -3.33 -7.19 -8.72
N SER A 272 -2.27 -6.45 -9.10
CA SER A 272 -2.34 -5.39 -10.11
C SER A 272 -1.01 -5.28 -10.86
N PRO A 273 -0.93 -5.71 -12.13
CA PRO A 273 0.18 -5.36 -13.00
C PRO A 273 0.03 -3.91 -13.46
N GLY A 274 1.07 -3.10 -13.27
CA GLY A 274 1.14 -1.69 -13.68
C GLY A 274 2.07 -1.52 -14.89
N PHE A 275 1.68 -0.67 -15.81
CA PHE A 275 2.43 -0.38 -17.03
C PHE A 275 2.73 1.11 -17.11
N GLY A 276 4.02 1.44 -17.19
CA GLY A 276 4.48 2.83 -17.38
C GLY A 276 4.13 3.37 -18.76
N LEU A 277 3.67 4.60 -18.80
CA LEU A 277 3.19 5.27 -20.02
C LEU A 277 4.19 6.29 -20.55
N THR A 278 5.20 6.68 -19.76
CA THR A 278 6.21 7.68 -20.13
C THR A 278 7.62 7.10 -20.05
N ASP A 279 8.59 7.76 -20.64
CA ASP A 279 9.98 7.31 -20.63
C ASP A 279 10.63 7.38 -19.23
N VAL A 280 10.08 8.21 -18.33
CA VAL A 280 10.52 8.34 -16.93
C VAL A 280 9.79 7.38 -15.99
N SER A 281 8.75 6.71 -16.44
CA SER A 281 8.04 5.70 -15.66
C SER A 281 8.79 4.37 -15.62
N HIS A 282 8.69 3.63 -14.52
CA HIS A 282 9.03 2.20 -14.51
C HIS A 282 8.24 1.48 -15.59
N ARG A 283 8.90 0.66 -16.42
CA ARG A 283 8.20 -0.02 -17.52
C ARG A 283 7.13 -0.97 -17.07
N PHE A 284 7.41 -1.67 -15.97
CA PHE A 284 6.51 -2.66 -15.41
C PHE A 284 6.59 -2.66 -13.89
N LEU A 285 5.42 -2.67 -13.28
CA LEU A 285 5.21 -2.83 -11.85
C LEU A 285 4.28 -4.03 -11.65
N LEU A 286 4.46 -4.79 -10.59
CA LEU A 286 3.50 -5.79 -10.17
C LEU A 286 3.22 -5.60 -8.69
N ARG A 287 2.00 -5.23 -8.34
CA ARG A 287 1.53 -5.14 -6.96
C ARG A 287 0.72 -6.37 -6.61
N TRP A 288 0.89 -6.85 -5.39
CA TRP A 288 0.06 -7.91 -4.82
C TRP A 288 -0.01 -7.72 -3.31
N GLY A 289 -1.06 -8.26 -2.72
CA GLY A 289 -1.20 -8.19 -1.29
C GLY A 289 -2.33 -9.04 -0.75
N MET A 290 -2.38 -9.06 0.57
CA MET A 290 -3.38 -9.74 1.36
C MET A 290 -3.79 -8.84 2.51
N SER A 291 -5.10 -8.74 2.74
CA SER A 291 -5.66 -8.10 3.92
C SER A 291 -6.49 -9.08 4.73
N TYR A 292 -6.66 -8.77 6.02
CA TYR A 292 -7.51 -9.51 6.95
C TYR A 292 -8.14 -8.59 7.98
N GLU A 293 -9.46 -8.51 7.96
CA GLU A 293 -10.25 -7.71 8.89
C GLU A 293 -10.55 -8.46 10.19
N ILE A 294 -10.30 -7.82 11.32
CA ILE A 294 -10.63 -8.29 12.67
C ILE A 294 -11.82 -7.52 13.22
N GLY A 295 -13.02 -7.98 12.90
CA GLY A 295 -14.25 -7.33 13.35
C GLY A 295 -14.39 -7.22 14.88
N GLY A 296 -14.77 -6.03 15.34
CA GLY A 296 -14.98 -5.71 16.75
C GLY A 296 -13.72 -5.78 17.62
N PHE A 297 -12.55 -5.56 17.03
CA PHE A 297 -11.24 -5.57 17.72
C PHE A 297 -11.24 -4.65 18.94
N GLY A 298 -11.74 -3.43 18.83
CA GLY A 298 -11.82 -2.46 19.93
C GLY A 298 -12.64 -2.94 21.13
N ARG A 299 -13.70 -3.75 20.90
CA ARG A 299 -14.49 -4.37 21.98
C ARG A 299 -13.72 -5.51 22.63
N LYS A 300 -13.05 -6.35 21.81
CA LYS A 300 -12.20 -7.43 22.29
C LYS A 300 -11.06 -6.89 23.15
N LEU A 301 -10.41 -5.82 22.71
CA LEU A 301 -9.33 -5.19 23.46
C LEU A 301 -9.80 -4.64 24.83
N ARG A 302 -10.95 -3.93 24.87
CA ARG A 302 -11.52 -3.43 26.14
C ARG A 302 -11.93 -4.55 27.11
N SER A 303 -12.20 -5.73 26.65
CA SER A 303 -12.55 -6.88 27.51
C SER A 303 -11.35 -7.55 28.17
N LEU A 304 -10.12 -7.17 27.81
CA LEU A 304 -8.87 -7.69 28.37
C LEU A 304 -8.36 -6.83 29.54
N PHE A 305 -8.93 -5.64 29.71
CA PHE A 305 -8.62 -4.66 30.78
C PHE A 305 -9.87 -4.32 31.58
#